data_fb071e2992d31387f4bf2cc8dfc3ac95
#
_entry.id   fb071e2992d31387f4bf2cc8dfc3ac95
#
_cell.length_a   1.000
_cell.length_b   1.000
_cell.length_c   1.000
_cell.angle_alpha   90.00
_cell.angle_beta   90.00
_cell.angle_gamma   90.00
#
_symmetry.space_group_name_H-M   'P 1'
#
loop_
_entity.id
_entity.type
_entity.pdbx_description
1 polymer ?
#
loop_
_entity_poly.entity_id
_entity_poly.type
_entity_poly.pdbx_seq_one_letter_code
_entity_poly.pdbx_strand_id
1 'polypeptide(L)'
;TRDLYKAYVNQNINWEKERAAARIIMMLVFLSSLYLATFAKPAMVIFSGIAISIAFQFLIVLLGLVWFPWITRGAAIFGLVIGIIIVILTETIGQQIAGNRLPWGRWPLTIHSGVWGMLFNVFICFSISAFSNITKIDIYRPHRQKFHDFLNEHMGLHPSRTKLRSFAYVIALIWL
;
A
#
# COMPACT_ATOMS: atom_id res chain seq x y z
N THR A 1 13.90 8.39 0.80
CA THR A 1 14.44 9.75 1.04
C THR A 1 15.05 10.33 -0.22
N ARG A 2 15.96 9.59 -0.87
CA ARG A 2 16.68 10.01 -2.07
C ARG A 2 15.73 10.43 -3.20
N ASP A 3 14.81 9.55 -3.54
CA ASP A 3 13.90 9.74 -4.68
C ASP A 3 12.91 10.89 -4.42
N LEU A 4 12.40 11.01 -3.19
CA LEU A 4 11.52 12.09 -2.80
C LEU A 4 12.25 13.45 -2.80
N TYR A 5 13.46 13.49 -2.25
CA TYR A 5 14.22 14.74 -2.18
C TYR A 5 14.60 15.25 -3.56
N LYS A 6 15.07 14.36 -4.46
CA LYS A 6 15.38 14.72 -5.86
C LYS A 6 14.15 15.12 -6.66
N ALA A 7 13.03 14.43 -6.45
CA ALA A 7 11.82 14.70 -7.21
C ALA A 7 11.15 16.03 -6.84
N TYR A 8 11.19 16.45 -5.56
CA TYR A 8 10.38 17.56 -5.05
C TYR A 8 11.17 18.75 -4.56
N VAL A 9 12.46 18.62 -4.24
CA VAL A 9 13.23 19.70 -3.64
C VAL A 9 14.32 20.22 -4.56
N ASN A 10 15.18 19.37 -5.09
CA ASN A 10 16.25 19.79 -5.98
C ASN A 10 16.80 18.63 -6.83
N GLN A 11 16.66 18.73 -8.14
CA GLN A 11 17.12 17.71 -9.09
C GLN A 11 18.66 17.66 -9.26
N ASN A 12 19.36 18.77 -8.99
CA ASN A 12 20.80 18.94 -9.21
C ASN A 12 21.62 18.96 -7.91
N ILE A 13 21.18 18.21 -6.88
CA ILE A 13 21.85 18.24 -5.59
C ILE A 13 23.16 17.43 -5.62
N ASN A 14 24.20 17.96 -4.94
CA ASN A 14 25.45 17.26 -4.76
C ASN A 14 25.29 16.09 -3.78
N TRP A 15 25.97 14.98 -4.02
CA TRP A 15 25.95 13.75 -3.24
C TRP A 15 26.15 13.96 -1.73
N GLU A 16 27.00 14.92 -1.35
CA GLU A 16 27.26 15.23 0.06
C GLU A 16 26.05 15.84 0.79
N LYS A 17 25.34 16.77 0.12
CA LYS A 17 24.12 17.37 0.65
C LYS A 17 22.98 16.37 0.72
N GLU A 18 22.89 15.45 -0.24
CA GLU A 18 21.92 14.36 -0.22
C GLU A 18 22.13 13.43 0.99
N ARG A 19 23.38 13.06 1.28
CA ARG A 19 23.71 12.27 2.47
C ARG A 19 23.43 13.01 3.78
N ALA A 20 23.72 14.30 3.83
CA ALA A 20 23.44 15.11 5.01
C ALA A 20 21.93 15.19 5.26
N ALA A 21 21.12 15.45 4.23
CA ALA A 21 19.66 15.46 4.35
C ALA A 21 19.11 14.10 4.81
N ALA A 22 19.61 12.98 4.26
CA ALA A 22 19.21 11.65 4.68
C ALA A 22 19.52 11.37 6.15
N ARG A 23 20.70 11.80 6.65
CA ARG A 23 21.08 11.67 8.06
C ARG A 23 20.16 12.49 8.97
N ILE A 24 19.86 13.73 8.60
CA ILE A 24 18.96 14.58 9.38
C ILE A 24 17.57 13.95 9.46
N ILE A 25 17.01 13.47 8.36
CA ILE A 25 15.71 12.80 8.34
C ILE A 25 15.73 11.54 9.19
N MET A 26 16.77 10.71 9.09
CA MET A 26 16.90 9.51 9.95
C MET A 26 17.00 9.88 11.42
N MET A 27 17.74 10.92 11.80
CA MET A 27 17.81 11.41 13.18
C MET A 27 16.44 11.89 13.68
N LEU A 28 15.70 12.65 12.87
CA LEU A 28 14.35 13.10 13.23
C LEU A 28 13.39 11.92 13.45
N VAL A 29 13.41 10.93 12.56
CA VAL A 29 12.60 9.70 12.70
C VAL A 29 13.00 8.93 13.96
N PHE A 30 14.30 8.78 14.23
CA PHE A 30 14.80 8.10 15.42
C PHE A 30 14.38 8.83 16.71
N LEU A 31 14.58 10.15 16.79
CA LEU A 31 14.20 10.95 17.95
C LEU A 31 12.68 10.94 18.18
N SER A 32 11.87 11.04 17.11
CA SER A 32 10.42 10.94 17.23
C SER A 32 9.97 9.56 17.69
N SER A 33 10.60 8.49 17.22
CA SER A 33 10.33 7.12 17.67
C SER A 33 10.72 6.93 19.15
N LEU A 34 11.86 7.47 19.58
CA LEU A 34 12.31 7.42 20.97
C LEU A 34 11.34 8.18 21.89
N TYR A 35 10.91 9.39 21.46
CA TYR A 35 9.92 10.17 22.18
C TYR A 35 8.61 9.40 22.35
N LEU A 36 8.06 8.85 21.26
CA LEU A 36 6.86 8.03 21.32
C LEU A 36 7.03 6.80 22.23
N ALA A 37 8.19 6.14 22.18
CA ALA A 37 8.48 4.98 23.01
C ALA A 37 8.47 5.29 24.50
N THR A 38 8.94 6.47 24.91
CA THR A 38 9.01 6.85 26.34
C THR A 38 7.65 7.28 26.90
N PHE A 39 6.88 8.02 26.11
CA PHE A 39 5.62 8.63 26.60
C PHE A 39 4.35 7.82 26.25
N ALA A 40 4.38 6.96 25.24
CA ALA A 40 3.22 6.26 24.72
C ALA A 40 3.24 4.74 25.00
N LYS A 41 3.81 4.32 26.12
CA LYS A 41 3.94 2.88 26.47
C LYS A 41 2.68 2.02 26.28
N PRO A 42 1.49 2.42 26.75
CA PRO A 42 0.27 1.63 26.52
C PRO A 42 -0.24 1.71 25.08
N ALA A 43 0.12 2.76 24.35
CA ALA A 43 -0.30 2.96 22.96
C ALA A 43 0.59 2.20 21.94
N MET A 44 1.76 1.70 22.34
CA MET A 44 2.69 1.02 21.40
C MET A 44 2.06 -0.20 20.73
N VAL A 45 1.31 -1.02 21.47
CA VAL A 45 0.64 -2.21 20.92
C VAL A 45 -0.43 -1.78 19.90
N ILE A 46 -1.16 -0.71 20.19
CA ILE A 46 -2.19 -0.18 19.29
C ILE A 46 -1.54 0.39 18.02
N PHE A 47 -0.48 1.18 18.17
CA PHE A 47 0.24 1.75 17.03
C PHE A 47 0.92 0.70 16.16
N SER A 48 1.50 -0.36 16.75
CA SER A 48 2.08 -1.45 15.99
C SER A 48 1.02 -2.21 15.16
N GLY A 49 -0.14 -2.48 15.75
CA GLY A 49 -1.26 -3.09 15.04
C GLY A 49 -1.75 -2.24 13.87
N ILE A 50 -1.88 -0.93 14.06
CA ILE A 50 -2.27 0.01 13.01
C ILE A 50 -1.20 0.08 11.91
N ALA A 51 0.09 0.13 12.28
CA ALA A 51 1.19 0.17 11.32
C ALA A 51 1.21 -1.09 10.42
N ILE A 52 1.01 -2.27 11.00
CA ILE A 52 0.88 -3.52 10.25
C ILE A 52 -0.34 -3.47 9.34
N SER A 53 -1.49 -3.02 9.84
CA SER A 53 -2.72 -2.91 9.06
C SER A 53 -2.56 -1.96 7.85
N ILE A 54 -1.86 -0.86 8.02
CA ILE A 54 -1.53 0.07 6.93
C ILE A 54 -0.55 -0.57 5.96
N ALA A 55 0.46 -1.29 6.44
CA ALA A 55 1.42 -1.98 5.59
C ALA A 55 0.73 -3.02 4.67
N PHE A 56 -0.28 -3.72 5.16
CA PHE A 56 -1.10 -4.64 4.35
C PHE A 56 -1.79 -3.95 3.17
N GLN A 57 -2.10 -2.65 3.26
CA GLN A 57 -2.74 -1.93 2.15
C GLN A 57 -1.82 -1.79 0.93
N PHE A 58 -0.51 -1.75 1.13
CA PHE A 58 0.46 -1.70 0.04
C PHE A 58 0.58 -3.02 -0.74
N LEU A 59 0.14 -4.14 -0.16
CA LEU A 59 0.18 -5.44 -0.83
C LEU A 59 -0.54 -5.41 -2.18
N ILE A 60 -1.71 -4.78 -2.26
CA ILE A 60 -2.49 -4.67 -3.50
C ILE A 60 -1.75 -3.85 -4.56
N VAL A 61 -1.08 -2.78 -4.15
CA VAL A 61 -0.26 -1.96 -5.05
C VAL A 61 0.91 -2.78 -5.60
N LEU A 62 1.59 -3.54 -4.74
CA LEU A 62 2.70 -4.42 -5.14
C LEU A 62 2.24 -5.55 -6.06
N LEU A 63 1.10 -6.18 -5.76
CA LEU A 63 0.51 -7.20 -6.62
C LEU A 63 0.13 -6.63 -8.00
N GLY A 64 -0.44 -5.41 -8.03
CA GLY A 64 -0.74 -4.70 -9.26
C GLY A 64 0.51 -4.40 -10.07
N LEU A 65 1.58 -3.97 -9.40
CA LEU A 65 2.85 -3.66 -10.06
C LEU A 65 3.50 -4.89 -10.71
N VAL A 66 3.45 -6.06 -10.04
CA VAL A 66 4.19 -7.27 -10.47
C VAL A 66 3.33 -8.22 -11.30
N TRP A 67 2.06 -8.46 -10.91
CA TRP A 67 1.25 -9.53 -11.49
C TRP A 67 0.02 -9.07 -12.27
N PHE A 68 -0.57 -7.92 -11.94
CA PHE A 68 -1.83 -7.48 -12.51
C PHE A 68 -1.69 -6.22 -13.38
N PRO A 69 -1.25 -6.36 -14.66
CA PRO A 69 -1.02 -5.22 -15.55
C PRO A 69 -2.29 -4.39 -15.85
N TRP A 70 -3.46 -4.89 -15.54
CA TRP A 70 -4.73 -4.20 -15.75
C TRP A 70 -5.10 -3.23 -14.62
N ILE A 71 -4.43 -3.31 -13.46
CA ILE A 71 -4.64 -2.36 -12.37
C ILE A 71 -4.09 -1.00 -12.75
N THR A 72 -4.95 0.03 -12.73
CA THR A 72 -4.57 1.38 -13.12
C THR A 72 -3.92 2.13 -11.95
N ARG A 73 -3.05 3.10 -12.26
CA ARG A 73 -2.38 3.93 -11.24
C ARG A 73 -3.39 4.65 -10.35
N GLY A 74 -4.43 5.25 -10.94
CA GLY A 74 -5.49 5.93 -10.19
C GLY A 74 -6.21 4.98 -9.25
N ALA A 75 -6.60 3.79 -9.73
CA ALA A 75 -7.26 2.77 -8.92
C ALA A 75 -6.42 2.35 -7.72
N ALA A 76 -5.11 2.13 -7.91
CA ALA A 76 -4.19 1.76 -6.84
C ALA A 76 -4.09 2.86 -5.76
N ILE A 77 -4.03 4.14 -6.17
CA ILE A 77 -3.98 5.27 -5.24
C ILE A 77 -5.30 5.40 -4.46
N PHE A 78 -6.45 5.39 -5.16
CA PHE A 78 -7.76 5.49 -4.50
C PHE A 78 -8.04 4.30 -3.59
N GLY A 79 -7.72 3.08 -4.02
CA GLY A 79 -7.84 1.88 -3.21
C GLY A 79 -7.02 1.97 -1.93
N LEU A 80 -5.75 2.39 -2.05
CA LEU A 80 -4.84 2.57 -0.92
C LEU A 80 -5.39 3.62 0.08
N VAL A 81 -5.81 4.79 -0.41
CA VAL A 81 -6.35 5.86 0.45
C VAL A 81 -7.60 5.39 1.18
N ILE A 82 -8.54 4.77 0.47
CA ILE A 82 -9.78 4.26 1.10
C ILE A 82 -9.46 3.12 2.07
N GLY A 83 -8.56 2.21 1.72
CA GLY A 83 -8.11 1.14 2.61
C GLY A 83 -7.54 1.68 3.92
N ILE A 84 -6.70 2.71 3.88
CA ILE A 84 -6.15 3.36 5.07
C ILE A 84 -7.26 4.05 5.89
N ILE A 85 -8.18 4.75 5.24
CA ILE A 85 -9.33 5.37 5.93
C ILE A 85 -10.15 4.31 6.68
N ILE A 86 -10.45 3.18 6.03
CA ILE A 86 -11.21 2.09 6.65
C ILE A 86 -10.43 1.47 7.83
N VAL A 87 -9.11 1.29 7.72
CA VAL A 87 -8.28 0.85 8.85
C VAL A 87 -8.43 1.79 10.03
N ILE A 88 -8.31 3.10 9.81
CA ILE A 88 -8.43 4.10 10.87
C ILE A 88 -9.83 4.07 11.51
N LEU A 89 -10.89 4.02 10.69
CA LEU A 89 -12.28 4.01 11.15
C LEU A 89 -12.65 2.74 11.93
N THR A 90 -12.03 1.61 11.63
CA THR A 90 -12.28 0.33 12.29
C THR A 90 -11.35 0.05 13.48
N GLU A 91 -10.40 0.96 13.76
CA GLU A 91 -9.53 0.92 14.94
C GLU A 91 -10.02 1.84 16.07
N THR A 92 -9.37 1.72 17.22
CA THR A 92 -9.65 2.52 18.42
C THR A 92 -9.58 4.02 18.16
N ILE A 93 -8.68 4.45 17.28
CA ILE A 93 -8.54 5.87 16.89
C ILE A 93 -9.81 6.37 16.22
N GLY A 94 -10.40 5.59 15.32
CA GLY A 94 -11.65 5.96 14.65
C GLY A 94 -12.81 6.12 15.65
N GLN A 95 -12.90 5.23 16.63
CA GLN A 95 -13.89 5.35 17.70
C GLN A 95 -13.71 6.63 18.53
N GLN A 96 -12.48 6.97 18.87
CA GLN A 96 -12.16 8.20 19.60
C GLN A 96 -12.49 9.45 18.79
N ILE A 97 -12.11 9.52 17.52
CA ILE A 97 -12.41 10.64 16.61
C ILE A 97 -13.92 10.81 16.45
N ALA A 98 -14.66 9.72 16.33
CA ALA A 98 -16.12 9.74 16.20
C ALA A 98 -16.87 9.89 17.53
N GLY A 99 -16.16 10.09 18.66
CA GLY A 99 -16.77 10.22 19.99
C GLY A 99 -17.57 8.98 20.39
N ASN A 100 -17.09 7.78 20.06
CA ASN A 100 -17.74 6.49 20.28
C ASN A 100 -19.14 6.36 19.62
N ARG A 101 -19.40 7.10 18.57
CA ARG A 101 -20.68 7.10 17.84
C ARG A 101 -20.75 6.07 16.72
N LEU A 102 -19.62 5.40 16.39
CA LEU A 102 -19.63 4.39 15.35
C LEU A 102 -20.33 3.11 15.84
N PRO A 103 -21.36 2.63 15.14
CA PRO A 103 -22.22 1.54 15.64
C PRO A 103 -21.51 0.18 15.67
N TRP A 104 -20.40 0.03 14.97
CA TRP A 104 -19.67 -1.25 14.85
C TRP A 104 -18.58 -1.45 15.90
N GLY A 105 -18.25 -0.44 16.72
CA GLY A 105 -17.18 -0.56 17.69
C GLY A 105 -15.78 -0.75 17.09
N ARG A 106 -14.85 -1.27 17.90
CA ARG A 106 -13.54 -1.70 17.41
C ARG A 106 -13.66 -3.08 16.78
N TRP A 107 -13.06 -3.27 15.61
CA TRP A 107 -13.04 -4.52 14.86
C TRP A 107 -14.44 -5.07 14.56
N PRO A 108 -15.14 -4.47 13.59
CA PRO A 108 -16.45 -4.96 13.18
C PRO A 108 -16.45 -6.45 12.90
N LEU A 109 -17.43 -7.18 13.41
CA LEU A 109 -17.54 -8.64 13.33
C LEU A 109 -16.33 -9.41 13.88
N THR A 110 -15.57 -8.82 14.83
CA THR A 110 -14.32 -9.39 15.39
C THR A 110 -13.17 -9.54 14.39
N ILE A 111 -13.33 -9.04 13.17
CA ILE A 111 -12.31 -9.09 12.13
C ILE A 111 -11.37 -7.88 12.26
N HIS A 112 -10.06 -8.16 12.19
CA HIS A 112 -9.02 -7.15 12.33
C HIS A 112 -9.15 -6.04 11.27
N SER A 113 -8.88 -4.79 11.66
CA SER A 113 -8.97 -3.60 10.81
C SER A 113 -8.19 -3.69 9.49
N GLY A 114 -7.02 -4.35 9.52
CA GLY A 114 -6.22 -4.58 8.32
C GLY A 114 -6.95 -5.38 7.24
N VAL A 115 -7.75 -6.35 7.64
CA VAL A 115 -8.55 -7.17 6.70
C VAL A 115 -9.67 -6.34 6.09
N TRP A 116 -10.38 -5.56 6.90
CA TRP A 116 -11.41 -4.65 6.39
C TRP A 116 -10.83 -3.64 5.40
N GLY A 117 -9.73 -2.99 5.78
CA GLY A 117 -9.04 -2.07 4.88
C GLY A 117 -8.63 -2.73 3.56
N MET A 118 -8.07 -3.95 3.63
CA MET A 118 -7.66 -4.70 2.45
C MET A 118 -8.85 -5.07 1.55
N LEU A 119 -9.97 -5.53 2.10
CA LEU A 119 -11.17 -5.85 1.33
C LEU A 119 -11.69 -4.64 0.56
N PHE A 120 -11.80 -3.48 1.22
CA PHE A 120 -12.23 -2.24 0.56
C PHE A 120 -11.20 -1.75 -0.46
N ASN A 121 -9.91 -1.84 -0.16
CA ASN A 121 -8.83 -1.49 -1.08
C ASN A 121 -8.92 -2.33 -2.36
N VAL A 122 -9.01 -3.66 -2.23
CA VAL A 122 -9.18 -4.59 -3.38
C VAL A 122 -10.42 -4.24 -4.18
N PHE A 123 -11.56 -4.09 -3.51
CA PHE A 123 -12.84 -3.81 -4.16
C PHE A 123 -12.79 -2.51 -4.97
N ILE A 124 -12.31 -1.42 -4.36
CA ILE A 124 -12.18 -0.10 -5.01
C ILE A 124 -11.17 -0.17 -6.16
N CYS A 125 -10.01 -0.79 -5.91
CA CYS A 125 -8.96 -0.93 -6.91
C CYS A 125 -9.48 -1.68 -8.15
N PHE A 126 -10.20 -2.78 -7.95
CA PHE A 126 -10.76 -3.56 -9.05
C PHE A 126 -11.88 -2.82 -9.77
N SER A 127 -12.81 -2.21 -9.04
CA SER A 127 -13.92 -1.47 -9.62
C SER A 127 -13.44 -0.31 -10.49
N ILE A 128 -12.54 0.52 -9.97
CA ILE A 128 -12.00 1.66 -10.72
C ILE A 128 -11.16 1.17 -11.91
N SER A 129 -10.35 0.12 -11.74
CA SER A 129 -9.55 -0.42 -12.83
C SER A 129 -10.43 -1.00 -13.95
N ALA A 130 -11.48 -1.74 -13.60
CA ALA A 130 -12.43 -2.27 -14.57
C ALA A 130 -13.11 -1.14 -15.35
N PHE A 131 -13.63 -0.13 -14.64
CA PHE A 131 -14.25 1.03 -15.26
C PHE A 131 -13.28 1.79 -16.18
N SER A 132 -12.06 2.08 -15.70
CA SER A 132 -11.05 2.80 -16.48
C SER A 132 -10.59 2.01 -17.72
N ASN A 133 -10.52 0.69 -17.64
CA ASN A 133 -10.15 -0.15 -18.79
C ASN A 133 -11.30 -0.24 -19.82
N ILE A 134 -12.55 -0.30 -19.38
CA ILE A 134 -13.73 -0.32 -20.26
C ILE A 134 -13.85 1.02 -21.01
N THR A 135 -13.69 2.13 -20.32
CA THR A 135 -13.82 3.48 -20.88
C THR A 135 -12.58 3.94 -21.66
N LYS A 136 -11.49 3.16 -21.66
CA LYS A 136 -10.21 3.48 -22.31
C LYS A 136 -9.58 4.82 -21.87
N ILE A 137 -9.90 5.30 -20.69
CA ILE A 137 -9.43 6.59 -20.15
C ILE A 137 -7.96 6.49 -19.66
N ASP A 138 -7.42 5.28 -19.50
CA ASP A 138 -6.08 5.07 -18.94
C ASP A 138 -4.95 5.46 -19.92
N ILE A 139 -4.48 6.68 -19.80
CA ILE A 139 -3.38 7.26 -20.60
C ILE A 139 -2.05 6.53 -20.34
N TYR A 140 -1.87 5.94 -19.15
CA TYR A 140 -0.62 5.26 -18.75
C TYR A 140 -0.57 3.78 -19.16
N ARG A 141 -1.60 3.26 -19.81
CA ARG A 141 -1.66 1.86 -20.25
C ARG A 141 -0.45 1.39 -21.05
N PRO A 142 0.05 2.15 -22.07
CA PRO A 142 1.21 1.71 -22.84
C PRO A 142 2.51 1.66 -22.04
N HIS A 143 2.70 2.56 -21.06
CA HIS A 143 3.87 2.55 -20.19
C HIS A 143 3.85 1.36 -19.24
N ARG A 144 2.67 1.05 -18.70
CA ARG A 144 2.46 -0.09 -17.81
C ARG A 144 2.68 -1.42 -18.54
N GLN A 145 2.18 -1.56 -19.75
CA GLN A 145 2.44 -2.73 -20.60
C GLN A 145 3.93 -2.93 -20.86
N LYS A 146 4.65 -1.89 -21.30
CA LYS A 146 6.10 -1.94 -21.51
C LYS A 146 6.86 -2.39 -20.24
N PHE A 147 6.44 -1.91 -19.07
CA PHE A 147 7.07 -2.31 -17.82
C PHE A 147 6.82 -3.79 -17.51
N HIS A 148 5.60 -4.30 -17.72
CA HIS A 148 5.30 -5.71 -17.54
C HIS A 148 5.99 -6.60 -18.57
N ASP A 149 6.13 -6.15 -19.81
CA ASP A 149 6.88 -6.86 -20.84
C ASP A 149 8.37 -6.95 -20.45
N PHE A 150 8.93 -5.87 -19.96
CA PHE A 150 10.28 -5.84 -19.41
C PHE A 150 10.45 -6.82 -18.23
N LEU A 151 9.52 -6.83 -17.27
CA LEU A 151 9.55 -7.77 -16.15
C LEU A 151 9.43 -9.23 -16.62
N ASN A 152 8.56 -9.49 -17.58
CA ASN A 152 8.39 -10.83 -18.14
C ASN A 152 9.63 -11.33 -18.84
N GLU A 153 10.32 -10.48 -19.58
CA GLU A 153 11.56 -10.79 -20.29
C GLU A 153 12.72 -11.06 -19.33
N HIS A 154 12.94 -10.17 -18.36
CA HIS A 154 14.12 -10.23 -17.47
C HIS A 154 13.94 -11.17 -16.27
N MET A 155 12.72 -11.35 -15.79
CA MET A 155 12.43 -12.28 -14.67
C MET A 155 12.08 -13.69 -15.15
N GLY A 156 12.23 -14.00 -16.45
CA GLY A 156 11.94 -15.30 -17.01
C GLY A 156 10.48 -15.74 -16.88
N LEU A 157 9.58 -14.78 -16.74
CA LEU A 157 8.13 -15.00 -16.65
C LEU A 157 7.52 -15.15 -18.04
N HIS A 158 8.11 -16.02 -18.88
CA HIS A 158 7.67 -16.23 -20.25
C HIS A 158 6.20 -16.67 -20.32
N PRO A 159 5.40 -16.23 -21.32
CA PRO A 159 3.99 -16.59 -21.49
C PRO A 159 3.72 -18.09 -21.49
N SER A 160 4.69 -18.93 -21.92
CA SER A 160 4.58 -20.39 -21.84
C SER A 160 4.51 -20.95 -20.41
N ARG A 161 4.92 -20.18 -19.39
CA ARG A 161 4.82 -20.53 -17.97
C ARG A 161 3.53 -20.04 -17.29
N THR A 162 2.65 -19.37 -18.02
CA THR A 162 1.38 -18.87 -17.47
C THR A 162 0.48 -19.97 -16.94
N LYS A 163 0.53 -21.18 -17.51
CA LYS A 163 -0.20 -22.36 -16.99
C LYS A 163 0.31 -22.80 -15.61
N LEU A 164 1.62 -22.77 -15.40
CA LEU A 164 2.23 -23.06 -14.09
C LEU A 164 1.90 -21.95 -13.07
N ARG A 165 1.77 -20.71 -13.54
CA ARG A 165 1.37 -19.56 -12.72
C ARG A 165 -0.03 -19.72 -12.16
N SER A 166 -1.01 -20.13 -12.98
CA SER A 166 -2.38 -20.41 -12.52
C SER A 166 -2.40 -21.49 -11.46
N PHE A 167 -1.57 -22.52 -11.62
CA PHE A 167 -1.47 -23.61 -10.65
C PHE A 167 -0.82 -23.17 -9.33
N ALA A 168 0.20 -22.34 -9.38
CA ALA A 168 0.83 -21.75 -8.20
C ALA A 168 -0.14 -20.86 -7.40
N TYR A 169 -1.03 -20.14 -8.06
CA TYR A 169 -2.07 -19.37 -7.39
C TYR A 169 -3.10 -20.24 -6.69
N VAL A 170 -3.52 -21.33 -7.34
CA VAL A 170 -4.46 -22.29 -6.73
C VAL A 170 -3.82 -22.95 -5.51
N ILE A 171 -2.54 -23.34 -5.58
CA ILE A 171 -1.81 -23.91 -4.45
C ILE A 171 -1.67 -22.87 -3.32
N ALA A 172 -1.29 -21.63 -3.63
CA ALA A 172 -1.19 -20.57 -2.62
C ALA A 172 -2.54 -20.28 -1.93
N LEU A 173 -3.65 -20.34 -2.66
CA LEU A 173 -5.01 -20.21 -2.13
C LEU A 173 -5.45 -21.38 -1.24
N ILE A 174 -4.93 -22.57 -1.49
CA ILE A 174 -5.22 -23.78 -0.69
C ILE A 174 -4.41 -23.79 0.62
N TRP A 175 -3.26 -23.11 0.65
CA TRP A 175 -2.39 -23.01 1.83
C TRP A 175 -2.67 -21.79 2.73
N LEU A 176 -3.55 -20.90 2.34
CA LEU A 176 -4.09 -19.78 3.14
C LEU A 176 -5.39 -20.17 3.81
#